data_b17e69d6bc1957803930fa73a8ceb748
#
_entry.id   b17e69d6bc1957803930fa73a8ceb748
#
_cell.length_a   1.000
_cell.length_b   1.000
_cell.length_c   1.000
_cell.angle_alpha   90.00
_cell.angle_beta   90.00
_cell.angle_gamma   90.00
#
_symmetry.space_group_name_H-M   'P 1'
#
loop_
_entity.id
_entity.type
_entity.pdbx_description
1 polymer ?
#
loop_
_entity_poly.entity_id
_entity_poly.type
_entity_poly.pdbx_seq_one_letter_code
_entity_poly.pdbx_strand_id
1 'polypeptide(L)'
;MFARLNAAIVDLDGTMVDTLGDFEVALNRTLADLDLPPVTRALVERTVGKGSEHLIRSVLANQLALPEVKGLANVCDARGVENLYEPAWQRYQYHYLAINGEFAAVYPGVVDGLQRMCDAGLKLACLTNKPLSFAKPLLQAKGLDGFFTHVFGGDSFERKKPDPLPLLKTCEALGVSPAQALMVGDSSNDAQAARAAGCPVVLVRYGYNHGEPVEAARPDRVIDRLDALA
;
A
#
# COMPACT_ATOMS: atom_id res chain seq x y z
N MET A 1 21.62 -6.27 12.76
CA MET A 1 20.31 -6.88 12.52
C MET A 1 20.35 -7.92 11.38
N PHE A 2 21.12 -7.71 10.33
CA PHE A 2 21.10 -8.55 9.11
C PHE A 2 21.84 -9.91 9.21
N ALA A 3 22.57 -10.20 10.27
CA ALA A 3 23.47 -11.38 10.36
C ALA A 3 22.82 -12.76 10.10
N ARG A 4 21.50 -12.85 10.08
CA ARG A 4 20.75 -14.09 9.78
C ARG A 4 19.75 -13.93 8.64
N LEU A 5 19.71 -12.74 8.01
CA LEU A 5 18.78 -12.42 6.92
C LEU A 5 19.47 -12.54 5.58
N ASN A 6 18.78 -13.07 4.60
CA ASN A 6 19.22 -13.21 3.21
C ASN A 6 18.36 -12.39 2.24
N ALA A 7 17.23 -11.87 2.72
CA ALA A 7 16.33 -11.06 1.91
C ALA A 7 15.57 -10.02 2.75
N ALA A 8 15.06 -8.99 2.09
CA ALA A 8 14.06 -8.09 2.61
C ALA A 8 12.90 -7.97 1.62
N ILE A 9 11.68 -7.99 2.15
CA ILE A 9 10.41 -7.79 1.44
C ILE A 9 9.89 -6.45 1.91
N VAL A 10 9.80 -5.47 1.02
CA VAL A 10 9.47 -4.08 1.38
C VAL A 10 8.13 -3.69 0.77
N ASP A 11 7.22 -3.14 1.58
CA ASP A 11 5.97 -2.58 1.08
C ASP A 11 6.23 -1.23 0.40
N LEU A 12 5.25 -0.73 -0.37
CA LEU A 12 5.37 0.45 -1.21
C LEU A 12 4.69 1.68 -0.59
N ASP A 13 3.34 1.68 -0.58
CA ASP A 13 2.53 2.81 -0.13
C ASP A 13 2.65 3.00 1.39
N GLY A 14 3.07 4.17 1.86
CA GLY A 14 3.29 4.44 3.29
C GLY A 14 4.62 3.93 3.84
N THR A 15 5.31 3.06 3.12
CA THR A 15 6.61 2.51 3.55
C THR A 15 7.78 3.15 2.79
N MET A 16 7.76 3.11 1.47
CA MET A 16 8.79 3.73 0.63
C MET A 16 8.35 5.07 0.05
N VAL A 17 7.07 5.19 -0.26
CA VAL A 17 6.50 6.35 -0.95
C VAL A 17 5.27 6.86 -0.20
N ASP A 18 5.23 8.17 0.09
CA ASP A 18 4.01 8.86 0.48
C ASP A 18 3.15 9.05 -0.77
N THR A 19 2.10 8.27 -0.88
CA THR A 19 1.19 8.23 -2.02
C THR A 19 -0.19 8.84 -1.74
N LEU A 20 -0.39 9.43 -0.55
CA LEU A 20 -1.68 10.01 -0.17
C LEU A 20 -2.16 11.08 -1.15
N GLY A 21 -1.24 11.90 -1.69
CA GLY A 21 -1.57 12.92 -2.67
C GLY A 21 -2.13 12.33 -3.97
N ASP A 22 -1.52 11.27 -4.50
CA ASP A 22 -2.01 10.57 -5.69
C ASP A 22 -3.40 9.97 -5.45
N PHE A 23 -3.60 9.31 -4.29
CA PHE A 23 -4.89 8.73 -3.93
C PHE A 23 -5.98 9.81 -3.82
N GLU A 24 -5.70 10.91 -3.10
CA GLU A 24 -6.66 12.00 -2.90
C GLU A 24 -7.09 12.63 -4.23
N VAL A 25 -6.13 12.96 -5.10
CA VAL A 25 -6.42 13.58 -6.40
C VAL A 25 -7.19 12.63 -7.32
N ALA A 26 -6.77 11.37 -7.44
CA ALA A 26 -7.46 10.40 -8.29
C ALA A 26 -8.88 10.10 -7.81
N LEU A 27 -9.07 9.94 -6.49
CA LEU A 27 -10.39 9.73 -5.89
C LEU A 27 -11.31 10.93 -6.11
N ASN A 28 -10.81 12.16 -5.89
CA ASN A 28 -11.63 13.36 -6.06
C ASN A 28 -12.03 13.59 -7.52
N ARG A 29 -11.16 13.29 -8.48
CA ARG A 29 -11.53 13.30 -9.91
C ARG A 29 -12.59 12.22 -10.21
N THR A 30 -12.43 11.02 -9.65
CA THR A 30 -13.41 9.92 -9.79
C THR A 30 -14.77 10.29 -9.22
N LEU A 31 -14.80 10.87 -8.03
CA LEU A 31 -16.03 11.30 -7.37
C LEU A 31 -16.72 12.42 -8.16
N ALA A 32 -15.97 13.37 -8.69
CA ALA A 32 -16.50 14.44 -9.55
C ALA A 32 -17.16 13.88 -10.83
N ASP A 33 -16.56 12.86 -11.46
CA ASP A 33 -17.15 12.18 -12.64
C ASP A 33 -18.45 11.43 -12.31
N LEU A 34 -18.70 11.15 -11.02
CA LEU A 34 -19.90 10.46 -10.52
C LEU A 34 -20.89 11.40 -9.85
N ASP A 35 -20.68 12.71 -9.91
CA ASP A 35 -21.49 13.74 -9.24
C ASP A 35 -21.56 13.52 -7.71
N LEU A 36 -20.46 13.07 -7.09
CA LEU A 36 -20.33 12.86 -5.65
C LEU A 36 -19.41 13.90 -5.00
N PRO A 37 -19.65 14.28 -3.74
CA PRO A 37 -18.80 15.20 -3.00
C PRO A 37 -17.35 14.69 -2.88
N PRO A 38 -16.36 15.59 -2.73
CA PRO A 38 -14.96 15.19 -2.58
C PRO A 38 -14.69 14.47 -1.26
N VAL A 39 -13.72 13.56 -1.26
CA VAL A 39 -13.22 12.89 -0.07
C VAL A 39 -12.14 13.75 0.62
N THR A 40 -12.06 13.65 1.95
CA THR A 40 -10.99 14.31 2.72
C THR A 40 -9.74 13.44 2.79
N ARG A 41 -8.56 14.09 2.83
CA ARG A 41 -7.26 13.40 3.02
C ARG A 41 -7.26 12.46 4.23
N ALA A 42 -7.88 12.88 5.35
CA ALA A 42 -7.97 12.08 6.57
C ALA A 42 -8.79 10.77 6.38
N LEU A 43 -9.81 10.77 5.51
CA LEU A 43 -10.54 9.55 5.19
C LEU A 43 -9.70 8.64 4.30
N VAL A 44 -9.00 9.19 3.32
CA VAL A 44 -8.07 8.43 2.44
C VAL A 44 -7.01 7.73 3.28
N GLU A 45 -6.33 8.45 4.16
CA GLU A 45 -5.27 7.94 5.04
C GLU A 45 -5.73 6.75 5.90
N ARG A 46 -6.93 6.82 6.48
CA ARG A 46 -7.50 5.71 7.27
C ARG A 46 -7.92 4.50 6.46
N THR A 47 -8.08 4.67 5.15
CA THR A 47 -8.67 3.65 4.27
C THR A 47 -7.62 2.95 3.40
N VAL A 48 -6.51 3.61 3.12
CA VAL A 48 -5.39 3.08 2.32
C VAL A 48 -4.76 1.85 2.98
N GLY A 49 -4.14 0.97 2.17
CA GLY A 49 -3.36 -0.19 2.62
C GLY A 49 -4.04 -1.54 2.42
N LYS A 50 -5.37 -1.59 2.22
CA LYS A 50 -6.13 -2.84 1.98
C LYS A 50 -6.40 -3.13 0.50
N GLY A 51 -5.76 -2.38 -0.39
CA GLY A 51 -5.93 -2.46 -1.84
C GLY A 51 -7.01 -1.54 -2.39
N SER A 52 -6.95 -1.28 -3.70
CA SER A 52 -7.78 -0.27 -4.37
C SER A 52 -9.28 -0.57 -4.34
N GLU A 53 -9.67 -1.85 -4.37
CA GLU A 53 -11.08 -2.23 -4.24
C GLU A 53 -11.65 -1.77 -2.90
N HIS A 54 -10.97 -2.10 -1.79
CA HIS A 54 -11.39 -1.69 -0.45
C HIS A 54 -11.45 -0.16 -0.33
N LEU A 55 -10.45 0.53 -0.86
CA LEU A 55 -10.38 1.99 -0.86
C LEU A 55 -11.61 2.61 -1.56
N ILE A 56 -11.90 2.19 -2.78
CA ILE A 56 -13.02 2.73 -3.57
C ILE A 56 -14.37 2.43 -2.90
N ARG A 57 -14.60 1.18 -2.47
CA ARG A 57 -15.84 0.79 -1.77
C ARG A 57 -16.06 1.60 -0.49
N SER A 58 -15.02 1.80 0.30
CA SER A 58 -15.09 2.56 1.54
C SER A 58 -15.37 4.05 1.29
N VAL A 59 -14.74 4.64 0.28
CA VAL A 59 -14.98 6.03 -0.12
C VAL A 59 -16.40 6.19 -0.64
N LEU A 60 -16.87 5.32 -1.53
CA LEU A 60 -18.26 5.36 -2.01
C LEU A 60 -19.27 5.24 -0.87
N ALA A 61 -19.06 4.29 0.05
CA ALA A 61 -19.93 4.11 1.21
C ALA A 61 -19.99 5.36 2.08
N ASN A 62 -18.84 6.03 2.27
CA ASN A 62 -18.78 7.28 3.04
C ASN A 62 -19.53 8.42 2.34
N GLN A 63 -19.27 8.64 1.04
CA GLN A 63 -19.88 9.74 0.29
C GLN A 63 -21.39 9.56 0.13
N LEU A 64 -21.87 8.34 -0.12
CA LEU A 64 -23.30 8.03 -0.19
C LEU A 64 -24.02 8.17 1.16
N ALA A 65 -23.28 8.12 2.27
CA ALA A 65 -23.84 8.32 3.61
C ALA A 65 -24.03 9.80 4.00
N LEU A 66 -23.45 10.74 3.24
CA LEU A 66 -23.53 12.17 3.51
C LEU A 66 -24.98 12.67 3.38
N PRO A 67 -25.44 13.57 4.30
CA PRO A 67 -26.83 14.07 4.28
C PRO A 67 -27.23 14.73 2.96
N GLU A 68 -26.34 15.51 2.36
CA GLU A 68 -26.55 16.18 1.08
C GLU A 68 -26.74 15.22 -0.10
N VAL A 69 -26.17 14.02 -0.04
CA VAL A 69 -26.31 12.97 -1.05
C VAL A 69 -27.59 12.17 -0.81
N LYS A 70 -27.88 11.83 0.45
CA LYS A 70 -29.12 11.12 0.85
C LYS A 70 -30.40 11.89 0.55
N GLY A 71 -30.33 13.22 0.57
CA GLY A 71 -31.48 14.09 0.26
C GLY A 71 -31.85 14.15 -1.22
N LEU A 72 -31.00 13.65 -2.11
CA LEU A 72 -31.28 13.55 -3.55
C LEU A 72 -32.04 12.25 -3.81
N ALA A 73 -33.39 12.28 -3.67
CA ALA A 73 -34.30 11.13 -3.68
C ALA A 73 -34.16 10.16 -4.89
N ASN A 74 -33.49 10.55 -5.96
CA ASN A 74 -33.20 9.72 -7.13
C ASN A 74 -31.85 9.02 -7.10
N VAL A 75 -31.05 9.21 -6.05
CA VAL A 75 -29.63 8.79 -5.99
C VAL A 75 -29.43 7.58 -5.07
N CYS A 76 -30.23 7.46 -4.00
CA CYS A 76 -29.96 6.44 -2.97
C CYS A 76 -30.45 5.02 -3.32
N ASP A 77 -31.58 4.86 -4.00
CA ASP A 77 -32.16 3.54 -4.30
C ASP A 77 -31.55 2.88 -5.55
N ALA A 78 -31.05 3.68 -6.50
CA ALA A 78 -30.41 3.18 -7.73
C ALA A 78 -28.88 3.21 -7.70
N ARG A 79 -28.26 3.90 -6.73
CA ARG A 79 -26.82 4.14 -6.63
C ARG A 79 -26.19 3.54 -5.36
N GLY A 80 -26.53 2.31 -5.00
CA GLY A 80 -25.79 1.60 -3.94
C GLY A 80 -24.31 1.43 -4.31
N VAL A 81 -23.45 1.20 -3.31
CA VAL A 81 -21.99 0.98 -3.52
C VAL A 81 -21.71 -0.03 -4.63
N GLU A 82 -22.50 -1.11 -4.69
CA GLU A 82 -22.35 -2.16 -5.69
C GLU A 82 -22.59 -1.66 -7.13
N ASN A 83 -23.59 -0.80 -7.32
CA ASN A 83 -23.91 -0.26 -8.64
C ASN A 83 -22.91 0.81 -9.12
N LEU A 84 -22.25 1.51 -8.18
CA LEU A 84 -21.27 2.53 -8.48
C LEU A 84 -19.84 2.01 -8.52
N TYR A 85 -19.58 0.82 -7.97
CA TYR A 85 -18.21 0.31 -7.86
C TYR A 85 -17.52 0.16 -9.21
N GLU A 86 -18.14 -0.50 -10.16
CA GLU A 86 -17.51 -0.73 -11.48
C GLU A 86 -17.25 0.58 -12.26
N PRO A 87 -18.23 1.51 -12.38
CA PRO A 87 -17.95 2.84 -12.95
C PRO A 87 -16.85 3.59 -12.20
N ALA A 88 -16.87 3.58 -10.85
CA ALA A 88 -15.85 4.23 -10.04
C ALA A 88 -14.46 3.59 -10.24
N TRP A 89 -14.38 2.27 -10.32
CA TRP A 89 -13.14 1.55 -10.57
C TRP A 89 -12.52 1.94 -11.92
N GLN A 90 -13.30 1.99 -12.99
CA GLN A 90 -12.83 2.37 -14.33
C GLN A 90 -12.30 3.82 -14.35
N ARG A 91 -13.05 4.76 -13.72
CA ARG A 91 -12.64 6.17 -13.61
C ARG A 91 -11.42 6.34 -12.75
N TYR A 92 -11.37 5.65 -11.61
CA TYR A 92 -10.22 5.69 -10.72
C TYR A 92 -8.93 5.18 -11.40
N GLN A 93 -9.00 4.06 -12.14
CA GLN A 93 -7.85 3.56 -12.89
C GLN A 93 -7.36 4.60 -13.91
N TYR A 94 -8.27 5.19 -14.65
CA TYR A 94 -7.95 6.22 -15.63
C TYR A 94 -7.23 7.42 -14.98
N HIS A 95 -7.83 7.99 -13.94
CA HIS A 95 -7.26 9.14 -13.25
C HIS A 95 -5.96 8.81 -12.52
N TYR A 96 -5.91 7.66 -11.85
CA TYR A 96 -4.73 7.26 -11.10
C TYR A 96 -3.52 7.03 -12.03
N LEU A 97 -3.69 6.32 -13.15
CA LEU A 97 -2.62 6.09 -14.11
C LEU A 97 -2.11 7.38 -14.75
N ALA A 98 -2.99 8.35 -14.96
CA ALA A 98 -2.63 9.64 -15.53
C ALA A 98 -1.71 10.49 -14.63
N ILE A 99 -1.77 10.27 -13.30
CA ILE A 99 -1.02 11.06 -12.30
C ILE A 99 -0.06 10.22 -11.45
N ASN A 100 0.08 8.94 -11.74
CA ASN A 100 0.78 7.98 -10.88
C ASN A 100 2.22 8.43 -10.56
N GLY A 101 2.43 8.84 -9.32
CA GLY A 101 3.67 9.42 -8.83
C GLY A 101 3.76 10.95 -8.88
N GLU A 102 2.81 11.66 -9.49
CA GLU A 102 2.88 13.13 -9.63
C GLU A 102 2.77 13.85 -8.28
N PHE A 103 1.87 13.37 -7.41
CA PHE A 103 1.63 13.93 -6.07
C PHE A 103 2.19 13.04 -4.95
N ALA A 104 3.10 12.13 -5.29
CA ALA A 104 3.74 11.21 -4.37
C ALA A 104 5.22 11.58 -4.18
N ALA A 105 5.76 11.30 -2.99
CA ALA A 105 7.16 11.56 -2.65
C ALA A 105 7.81 10.34 -1.99
N VAL A 106 9.09 10.08 -2.31
CA VAL A 106 9.88 9.07 -1.59
C VAL A 106 10.18 9.59 -0.18
N TYR A 107 9.94 8.76 0.84
CA TYR A 107 10.25 9.15 2.20
C TYR A 107 11.76 9.34 2.42
N PRO A 108 12.17 10.29 3.28
CA PRO A 108 13.57 10.49 3.62
C PRO A 108 14.23 9.22 4.17
N GLY A 109 15.42 8.88 3.64
CA GLY A 109 16.19 7.70 4.06
C GLY A 109 15.79 6.38 3.39
N VAL A 110 14.80 6.38 2.48
CA VAL A 110 14.40 5.16 1.76
C VAL A 110 15.50 4.68 0.82
N VAL A 111 16.01 5.56 -0.04
CA VAL A 111 17.08 5.18 -0.99
C VAL A 111 18.31 4.68 -0.25
N ASP A 112 18.75 5.40 0.79
CA ASP A 112 19.90 5.01 1.60
C ASP A 112 19.66 3.67 2.32
N GLY A 113 18.45 3.45 2.84
CA GLY A 113 18.06 2.22 3.51
C GLY A 113 18.06 1.01 2.56
N LEU A 114 17.49 1.17 1.35
CA LEU A 114 17.50 0.13 0.32
C LEU A 114 18.93 -0.17 -0.11
N GLN A 115 19.77 0.86 -0.33
CA GLN A 115 21.16 0.68 -0.71
C GLN A 115 21.95 -0.09 0.36
N ARG A 116 21.77 0.25 1.66
CA ARG A 116 22.42 -0.48 2.77
C ARG A 116 21.99 -1.95 2.83
N MET A 117 20.73 -2.26 2.55
CA MET A 117 20.27 -3.64 2.47
C MET A 117 20.94 -4.39 1.31
N CYS A 118 21.08 -3.75 0.13
CA CYS A 118 21.81 -4.32 -1.01
C CYS A 118 23.30 -4.53 -0.68
N ASP A 119 23.95 -3.54 -0.06
CA ASP A 119 25.37 -3.61 0.32
C ASP A 119 25.64 -4.71 1.37
N ALA A 120 24.61 -4.99 2.22
CA ALA A 120 24.64 -6.12 3.14
C ALA A 120 24.37 -7.49 2.47
N GLY A 121 24.19 -7.53 1.15
CA GLY A 121 23.97 -8.74 0.38
C GLY A 121 22.55 -9.29 0.42
N LEU A 122 21.56 -8.51 0.89
CA LEU A 122 20.17 -8.96 0.90
C LEU A 122 19.56 -8.89 -0.51
N LYS A 123 18.79 -9.92 -0.87
CA LYS A 123 17.91 -9.88 -2.04
C LYS A 123 16.67 -9.07 -1.70
N LEU A 124 16.30 -8.10 -2.54
CA LEU A 124 15.14 -7.26 -2.27
C LEU A 124 13.96 -7.62 -3.18
N ALA A 125 12.75 -7.66 -2.59
CA ALA A 125 11.49 -7.71 -3.32
C ALA A 125 10.56 -6.61 -2.80
N CYS A 126 9.79 -5.99 -3.72
CA CYS A 126 8.68 -5.15 -3.35
C CYS A 126 7.39 -5.99 -3.33
N LEU A 127 6.64 -5.94 -2.22
CA LEU A 127 5.37 -6.65 -2.06
C LEU A 127 4.31 -5.69 -1.51
N THR A 128 3.35 -5.32 -2.34
CA THR A 128 2.31 -4.34 -2.00
C THR A 128 0.91 -4.83 -2.29
N ASN A 129 -0.09 -4.29 -1.57
CA ASN A 129 -1.51 -4.52 -1.88
C ASN A 129 -2.02 -3.64 -3.05
N LYS A 130 -1.20 -2.70 -3.54
CA LYS A 130 -1.45 -1.92 -4.75
C LYS A 130 -1.44 -2.83 -5.98
N PRO A 131 -2.34 -2.64 -6.96
CA PRO A 131 -2.28 -3.37 -8.23
C PRO A 131 -0.91 -3.24 -8.90
N LEU A 132 -0.42 -4.33 -9.49
CA LEU A 132 0.92 -4.37 -10.10
C LEU A 132 1.07 -3.35 -11.24
N SER A 133 -0.03 -3.11 -11.99
CA SER A 133 -0.10 -2.11 -13.06
C SER A 133 0.12 -0.67 -12.57
N PHE A 134 -0.10 -0.40 -11.27
CA PHE A 134 0.20 0.90 -10.65
C PHE A 134 1.56 0.90 -9.94
N ALA A 135 1.92 -0.22 -9.30
CA ALA A 135 3.14 -0.31 -8.50
C ALA A 135 4.42 -0.20 -9.34
N LYS A 136 4.49 -0.90 -10.47
CA LYS A 136 5.68 -0.86 -11.35
C LYS A 136 5.97 0.53 -11.92
N PRO A 137 5.02 1.23 -12.54
CA PRO A 137 5.26 2.60 -13.03
C PRO A 137 5.64 3.58 -11.91
N LEU A 138 5.05 3.44 -10.72
CA LEU A 138 5.39 4.27 -9.57
C LEU A 138 6.85 4.06 -9.12
N LEU A 139 7.28 2.80 -8.99
CA LEU A 139 8.68 2.49 -8.66
C LEU A 139 9.66 3.08 -9.68
N GLN A 140 9.36 2.96 -10.98
CA GLN A 140 10.14 3.55 -12.07
C GLN A 140 10.18 5.08 -11.99
N ALA A 141 9.02 5.72 -11.83
CA ALA A 141 8.92 7.18 -11.73
C ALA A 141 9.68 7.74 -10.52
N LYS A 142 9.85 6.93 -9.46
CA LYS A 142 10.59 7.30 -8.24
C LYS A 142 12.04 6.80 -8.22
N GLY A 143 12.51 6.12 -9.28
CA GLY A 143 13.87 5.59 -9.37
C GLY A 143 14.18 4.48 -8.36
N LEU A 144 13.15 3.74 -7.94
CA LEU A 144 13.28 2.67 -6.94
C LEU A 144 13.27 1.26 -7.56
N ASP A 145 12.89 1.11 -8.83
CA ASP A 145 12.73 -0.19 -9.49
C ASP A 145 14.02 -1.00 -9.55
N GLY A 146 15.17 -0.34 -9.70
CA GLY A 146 16.50 -0.97 -9.78
C GLY A 146 16.95 -1.72 -8.52
N PHE A 147 16.32 -1.48 -7.37
CA PHE A 147 16.65 -2.17 -6.13
C PHE A 147 16.04 -3.58 -6.04
N PHE A 148 14.96 -3.86 -6.75
CA PHE A 148 14.16 -5.05 -6.54
C PHE A 148 14.35 -6.11 -7.63
N THR A 149 14.67 -7.33 -7.21
CA THR A 149 14.70 -8.49 -8.11
C THR A 149 13.29 -8.95 -8.49
N HIS A 150 12.30 -8.70 -7.61
CA HIS A 150 10.90 -9.04 -7.82
C HIS A 150 9.99 -7.92 -7.34
N VAL A 151 8.91 -7.68 -8.07
CA VAL A 151 7.84 -6.74 -7.69
C VAL A 151 6.50 -7.48 -7.81
N PHE A 152 5.79 -7.58 -6.69
CA PHE A 152 4.46 -8.20 -6.62
C PHE A 152 3.43 -7.20 -6.13
N GLY A 153 2.33 -7.11 -6.87
CA GLY A 153 1.17 -6.29 -6.51
C GLY A 153 0.07 -7.09 -5.83
N GLY A 154 -0.99 -6.41 -5.43
CA GLY A 154 -2.15 -7.03 -4.79
C GLY A 154 -2.95 -8.00 -5.66
N ASP A 155 -2.67 -8.03 -6.94
CA ASP A 155 -3.24 -8.90 -7.98
C ASP A 155 -2.25 -9.97 -8.48
N SER A 156 -1.06 -10.06 -7.89
CA SER A 156 -0.05 -11.04 -8.29
C SER A 156 -0.32 -12.45 -7.75
N PHE A 157 -1.13 -12.57 -6.70
CA PHE A 157 -1.49 -13.82 -6.05
C PHE A 157 -2.99 -13.84 -5.72
N GLU A 158 -3.53 -15.02 -5.37
CA GLU A 158 -4.95 -15.22 -5.04
C GLU A 158 -5.39 -14.48 -3.75
N ARG A 159 -4.44 -14.12 -2.90
CA ARG A 159 -4.64 -13.43 -1.62
C ARG A 159 -3.72 -12.24 -1.50
N LYS A 160 -4.14 -11.26 -0.67
CA LYS A 160 -3.37 -10.04 -0.33
C LYS A 160 -2.96 -10.06 1.14
N LYS A 161 -1.99 -9.23 1.54
CA LYS A 161 -1.75 -8.94 2.96
C LYS A 161 -3.06 -8.45 3.61
N PRO A 162 -3.46 -8.93 4.78
CA PRO A 162 -2.67 -9.63 5.80
C PRO A 162 -2.57 -11.17 5.67
N ASP A 163 -3.07 -11.78 4.59
CA ASP A 163 -2.86 -13.22 4.36
C ASP A 163 -1.35 -13.50 4.18
N PRO A 164 -0.82 -14.60 4.72
CA PRO A 164 0.60 -14.94 4.59
C PRO A 164 1.02 -15.38 3.18
N LEU A 165 0.09 -15.80 2.33
CA LEU A 165 0.39 -16.37 1.01
C LEU A 165 1.32 -15.49 0.16
N PRO A 166 1.11 -14.16 0.03
CA PRO A 166 2.01 -13.31 -0.76
C PRO A 166 3.45 -13.32 -0.25
N LEU A 167 3.65 -13.30 1.09
CA LEU A 167 5.00 -13.36 1.66
C LEU A 167 5.66 -14.70 1.42
N LEU A 168 4.94 -15.81 1.61
CA LEU A 168 5.44 -17.16 1.36
C LEU A 168 5.88 -17.32 -0.11
N LYS A 169 5.06 -16.85 -1.05
CA LYS A 169 5.37 -16.85 -2.48
C LYS A 169 6.55 -15.94 -2.84
N THR A 170 6.68 -14.81 -2.16
CA THR A 170 7.83 -13.91 -2.33
C THR A 170 9.11 -14.55 -1.79
N CYS A 171 9.06 -15.22 -0.64
CA CYS A 171 10.20 -15.98 -0.12
C CYS A 171 10.64 -17.10 -1.08
N GLU A 172 9.66 -17.83 -1.66
CA GLU A 172 9.91 -18.85 -2.66
C GLU A 172 10.62 -18.26 -3.90
N ALA A 173 10.15 -17.13 -4.42
CA ALA A 173 10.76 -16.43 -5.56
C ALA A 173 12.18 -15.95 -5.27
N LEU A 174 12.45 -15.49 -4.03
CA LEU A 174 13.78 -15.06 -3.60
C LEU A 174 14.73 -16.24 -3.27
N GLY A 175 14.19 -17.46 -3.15
CA GLY A 175 14.96 -18.65 -2.79
C GLY A 175 15.46 -18.63 -1.34
N VAL A 176 14.62 -18.13 -0.39
CA VAL A 176 14.94 -18.03 1.04
C VAL A 176 13.81 -18.62 1.89
N SER A 177 14.14 -19.04 3.12
CA SER A 177 13.11 -19.40 4.08
C SER A 177 12.47 -18.13 4.68
N PRO A 178 11.20 -18.20 5.14
CA PRO A 178 10.54 -17.05 5.78
C PRO A 178 11.33 -16.44 6.94
N ALA A 179 11.96 -17.27 7.78
CA ALA A 179 12.79 -16.79 8.89
C ALA A 179 14.04 -16.00 8.44
N GLN A 180 14.41 -16.06 7.17
CA GLN A 180 15.54 -15.34 6.57
C GLN A 180 15.11 -14.11 5.75
N ALA A 181 13.81 -13.82 5.65
CA ALA A 181 13.24 -12.70 4.92
C ALA A 181 12.63 -11.69 5.89
N LEU A 182 13.20 -10.49 5.96
CA LEU A 182 12.65 -9.39 6.76
C LEU A 182 11.48 -8.76 6.02
N MET A 183 10.30 -8.70 6.63
CA MET A 183 9.23 -7.83 6.15
C MET A 183 9.44 -6.42 6.69
N VAL A 184 9.41 -5.44 5.78
CA VAL A 184 9.44 -4.02 6.11
C VAL A 184 8.16 -3.39 5.59
N GLY A 185 7.36 -2.82 6.48
CA GLY A 185 6.07 -2.22 6.15
C GLY A 185 5.74 -1.06 7.08
N ASP A 186 4.50 -0.60 7.04
CA ASP A 186 4.00 0.52 7.84
C ASP A 186 2.72 0.20 8.61
N SER A 187 2.12 -0.97 8.40
CA SER A 187 0.77 -1.26 8.87
C SER A 187 0.59 -2.62 9.53
N SER A 188 -0.55 -2.77 10.17
CA SER A 188 -1.00 -4.06 10.73
C SER A 188 -1.15 -5.15 9.67
N ASN A 189 -1.40 -4.81 8.40
CA ASN A 189 -1.48 -5.79 7.30
C ASN A 189 -0.12 -6.48 7.09
N ASP A 190 0.97 -5.71 7.15
CA ASP A 190 2.34 -6.21 6.99
C ASP A 190 2.74 -7.10 8.17
N ALA A 191 2.48 -6.60 9.40
CA ALA A 191 2.83 -7.33 10.61
C ALA A 191 2.07 -8.66 10.75
N GLN A 192 0.78 -8.68 10.43
CA GLN A 192 -0.04 -9.89 10.47
C GLN A 192 0.41 -10.91 9.42
N ALA A 193 0.61 -10.46 8.17
CA ALA A 193 1.09 -11.32 7.10
C ALA A 193 2.47 -11.91 7.42
N ALA A 194 3.41 -11.08 7.93
CA ALA A 194 4.75 -11.52 8.29
C ALA A 194 4.74 -12.57 9.40
N ARG A 195 3.98 -12.33 10.48
CA ARG A 195 3.87 -13.31 11.57
C ARG A 195 3.26 -14.62 11.12
N ALA A 196 2.18 -14.56 10.35
CA ALA A 196 1.53 -15.76 9.84
C ALA A 196 2.43 -16.54 8.87
N ALA A 197 3.34 -15.85 8.14
CA ALA A 197 4.33 -16.47 7.28
C ALA A 197 5.59 -16.96 8.02
N GLY A 198 5.83 -16.50 9.26
CA GLY A 198 7.06 -16.80 10.02
C GLY A 198 8.24 -15.89 9.65
N CYS A 199 7.98 -14.71 9.09
CA CYS A 199 8.96 -13.69 8.80
C CYS A 199 9.15 -12.73 9.97
N PRO A 200 10.37 -12.30 10.32
CA PRO A 200 10.58 -11.13 11.15
C PRO A 200 10.02 -9.87 10.50
N VAL A 201 9.51 -8.91 11.30
CA VAL A 201 8.85 -7.71 10.79
C VAL A 201 9.32 -6.44 11.48
N VAL A 202 9.63 -5.44 10.67
CA VAL A 202 9.91 -4.07 11.10
C VAL A 202 8.88 -3.15 10.47
N LEU A 203 8.33 -2.23 11.25
CA LEU A 203 7.43 -1.21 10.74
C LEU A 203 8.05 0.19 10.86
N VAL A 204 7.80 1.01 9.85
CA VAL A 204 8.11 2.44 9.89
C VAL A 204 6.99 3.19 10.59
N ARG A 205 7.34 4.25 11.36
CA ARG A 205 6.37 5.02 12.14
C ARG A 205 5.56 6.01 11.31
N TYR A 206 6.09 6.45 10.19
CA TYR A 206 5.54 7.55 9.39
C TYR A 206 4.44 7.15 8.39
N GLY A 207 4.14 5.86 8.28
CA GLY A 207 3.20 5.34 7.29
C GLY A 207 1.72 5.37 7.70
N TYR A 208 0.90 4.55 7.05
CA TYR A 208 -0.56 4.57 7.16
C TYR A 208 -1.10 3.34 7.88
N ASN A 209 -1.17 3.37 9.19
CA ASN A 209 -1.71 2.24 9.97
C ASN A 209 -3.19 2.45 10.33
N HIS A 210 -4.03 2.85 9.35
CA HIS A 210 -5.50 2.98 9.50
C HIS A 210 -5.94 3.89 10.65
N GLY A 211 -5.10 4.84 11.07
CA GLY A 211 -5.35 5.73 12.20
C GLY A 211 -4.95 5.16 13.57
N GLU A 212 -4.42 3.94 13.62
CA GLU A 212 -3.92 3.30 14.84
C GLU A 212 -2.40 3.49 15.01
N PRO A 213 -1.88 3.58 16.24
CA PRO A 213 -0.44 3.57 16.48
C PRO A 213 0.21 2.31 15.89
N VAL A 214 1.35 2.46 15.22
CA VAL A 214 2.05 1.35 14.58
C VAL A 214 2.48 0.26 15.57
N GLU A 215 2.73 0.63 16.83
CA GLU A 215 3.06 -0.28 17.92
C GLU A 215 1.92 -1.27 18.26
N ALA A 216 0.66 -0.89 17.97
CA ALA A 216 -0.48 -1.78 18.17
C ALA A 216 -0.41 -3.03 17.27
N ALA A 217 0.27 -2.94 16.13
CA ALA A 217 0.54 -4.08 15.25
C ALA A 217 1.60 -5.05 15.83
N ARG A 218 2.29 -4.68 16.91
CA ARG A 218 3.32 -5.44 17.61
C ARG A 218 4.43 -5.96 16.68
N PRO A 219 5.11 -5.11 15.90
CA PRO A 219 6.27 -5.53 15.12
C PRO A 219 7.44 -5.93 16.02
N ASP A 220 8.45 -6.61 15.47
CA ASP A 220 9.67 -6.92 16.22
C ASP A 220 10.47 -5.64 16.51
N ARG A 221 10.35 -4.64 15.63
CA ARG A 221 10.94 -3.31 15.82
C ARG A 221 10.12 -2.24 15.09
N VAL A 222 10.08 -1.03 15.65
CA VAL A 222 9.61 0.19 14.98
C VAL A 222 10.80 1.08 14.70
N ILE A 223 10.83 1.71 13.53
CA ILE A 223 11.88 2.64 13.10
C ILE A 223 11.25 3.93 12.57
N ASP A 224 11.98 5.05 12.73
CA ASP A 224 11.54 6.35 12.25
C ASP A 224 12.03 6.66 10.83
N ARG A 225 13.01 5.91 10.32
CA ARG A 225 13.57 6.04 8.98
C ARG A 225 14.11 4.68 8.50
N LEU A 226 14.00 4.43 7.20
CA LEU A 226 14.45 3.14 6.63
C LEU A 226 15.97 2.95 6.74
N ASP A 227 16.75 4.02 6.64
CA ASP A 227 18.21 4.01 6.78
C ASP A 227 18.70 3.74 8.24
N ALA A 228 17.77 3.65 9.21
CA ALA A 228 18.07 3.19 10.56
C ALA A 228 18.13 1.65 10.68
N LEU A 229 17.83 0.92 9.60
CA LEU A 229 18.06 -0.52 9.52
C LEU A 229 19.56 -0.78 9.30
N ALA A 230 20.24 -1.24 10.33
CA ALA A 230 21.63 -1.65 10.34
C ALA A 230 21.83 -2.98 11.06
#